data_c98cd902c881798a46f4972e548435ab
#
_entry.id   c98cd902c881798a46f4972e548435ab
#
_cell.length_a   1.000
_cell.length_b   1.000
_cell.length_c   1.000
_cell.angle_alpha   90.00
_cell.angle_beta   90.00
_cell.angle_gamma   90.00
#
_symmetry.space_group_name_H-M   'P 1'
#
loop_
_entity.id
_entity.type
_entity.pdbx_description
1 polymer ?
#
loop_
_entity_poly.entity_id
_entity_poly.type
_entity_poly.pdbx_seq_one_letter_code
_entity_poly.pdbx_strand_id
1 'polypeptide(L)'
;MPRTPPTQPSFLDPPAVRAHEPRIRDAHLKLLWRSVILDGSSTLRADGVPFYIAARAASSFALPSSTIERTVPSKSNPGFKLVIRLHDGALVETVAIVHEAEGSASGRITVCVSSQIGCGMGLSLIHI
;
A
#
# COMPACT_ATOMS: atom_id res chain seq x y z
N MET A 1 -13.50 5.70 -18.95
CA MET A 1 -13.96 4.29 -18.96
C MET A 1 -14.46 3.95 -17.58
N PRO A 2 -15.63 3.30 -17.41
CA PRO A 2 -16.08 2.85 -16.11
C PRO A 2 -15.10 1.81 -15.58
N ARG A 3 -14.67 1.97 -14.33
CA ARG A 3 -13.78 1.04 -13.65
C ARG A 3 -14.56 -0.22 -13.33
N THR A 4 -14.12 -1.35 -13.82
CA THR A 4 -14.68 -2.65 -13.41
C THR A 4 -14.29 -2.85 -11.94
N PRO A 5 -15.24 -3.03 -11.01
CA PRO A 5 -14.90 -3.32 -9.63
C PRO A 5 -14.11 -4.63 -9.58
N PRO A 6 -13.17 -4.76 -8.64
CA PRO A 6 -12.44 -6.01 -8.48
C PRO A 6 -13.43 -7.13 -8.23
N THR A 7 -13.24 -8.26 -8.90
CA THR A 7 -14.10 -9.45 -8.77
C THR A 7 -14.02 -10.09 -7.38
N GLN A 8 -13.03 -9.71 -6.60
CA GLN A 8 -12.82 -10.16 -5.23
C GLN A 8 -12.73 -8.97 -4.28
N PRO A 9 -13.29 -9.07 -3.05
CA PRO A 9 -13.15 -8.03 -2.04
C PRO A 9 -11.68 -7.86 -1.63
N SER A 10 -11.32 -6.63 -1.29
CA SER A 10 -9.97 -6.33 -0.82
C SER A 10 -9.70 -6.95 0.55
N PHE A 11 -8.52 -7.56 0.71
CA PHE A 11 -8.08 -8.05 2.01
C PHE A 11 -7.84 -6.91 3.03
N LEU A 12 -7.66 -5.69 2.57
CA LEU A 12 -7.48 -4.52 3.44
C LEU A 12 -8.81 -3.93 3.97
N ASP A 13 -9.96 -4.52 3.62
CA ASP A 13 -11.26 -4.15 4.16
C ASP A 13 -11.68 -5.14 5.28
N PRO A 14 -11.48 -4.79 6.56
CA PRO A 14 -11.80 -5.68 7.69
C PRO A 14 -13.25 -6.15 7.74
N PRO A 15 -14.26 -5.30 7.51
CA PRO A 15 -15.65 -5.71 7.43
C PRO A 15 -15.89 -6.76 6.34
N ALA A 16 -15.35 -6.55 5.14
CA ALA A 16 -15.49 -7.51 4.04
C ALA A 16 -14.81 -8.85 4.37
N VAL A 17 -13.62 -8.82 4.97
CA VAL A 17 -12.93 -10.05 5.40
C VAL A 17 -13.77 -10.84 6.40
N ARG A 18 -14.34 -10.19 7.40
CA ARG A 18 -15.19 -10.86 8.41
C ARG A 18 -16.47 -11.44 7.83
N ALA A 19 -17.08 -10.73 6.88
CA ALA A 19 -18.30 -11.19 6.22
C ALA A 19 -18.06 -12.44 5.36
N HIS A 20 -16.90 -12.49 4.67
CA HIS A 20 -16.58 -13.61 3.76
C HIS A 20 -15.91 -14.80 4.47
N GLU A 21 -15.11 -14.54 5.50
CA GLU A 21 -14.38 -15.56 6.25
C GLU A 21 -14.54 -15.42 7.77
N PRO A 22 -15.71 -15.72 8.31
CA PRO A 22 -15.98 -15.59 9.75
C PRO A 22 -15.13 -16.52 10.64
N ARG A 23 -14.45 -17.51 10.04
CA ARG A 23 -13.53 -18.42 10.75
C ARG A 23 -12.14 -17.84 10.96
N ILE A 24 -11.79 -16.73 10.29
CA ILE A 24 -10.51 -16.06 10.52
C ILE A 24 -10.60 -15.32 11.86
N ARG A 25 -9.79 -15.76 12.82
CA ARG A 25 -9.68 -15.08 14.12
C ARG A 25 -8.94 -13.75 13.95
N ASP A 26 -9.25 -12.77 14.79
CA ASP A 26 -8.60 -11.46 14.79
C ASP A 26 -7.07 -11.55 14.93
N ALA A 27 -6.58 -12.50 15.71
CA ALA A 27 -5.15 -12.74 15.84
C ALA A 27 -4.51 -13.15 14.51
N HIS A 28 -5.14 -14.07 13.76
CA HIS A 28 -4.64 -14.48 12.44
C HIS A 28 -4.71 -13.32 11.44
N LEU A 29 -5.80 -12.54 11.47
CA LEU A 29 -5.98 -11.40 10.60
C LEU A 29 -4.90 -10.33 10.81
N LYS A 30 -4.57 -10.03 12.07
CA LYS A 30 -3.48 -9.10 12.42
C LYS A 30 -2.12 -9.58 11.90
N LEU A 31 -1.81 -10.88 12.02
CA LEU A 31 -0.56 -11.44 11.52
C LEU A 31 -0.48 -11.37 9.99
N LEU A 32 -1.57 -11.72 9.30
CA LEU A 32 -1.64 -11.63 7.84
C LEU A 32 -1.51 -10.19 7.35
N TRP A 33 -2.17 -9.23 8.01
CA TRP A 33 -2.04 -7.82 7.68
C TRP A 33 -0.63 -7.30 7.91
N ARG A 34 -0.01 -7.67 9.04
CA ARG A 34 1.37 -7.31 9.31
C ARG A 34 2.29 -7.78 8.19
N SER A 35 2.18 -9.04 7.78
CA SER A 35 2.97 -9.61 6.70
C SER A 35 2.81 -8.83 5.39
N VAL A 36 1.59 -8.48 5.02
CA VAL A 36 1.33 -7.73 3.77
C VAL A 36 1.77 -6.27 3.87
N ILE A 37 1.41 -5.57 4.95
CA ILE A 37 1.58 -4.12 5.05
C ILE A 37 2.99 -3.75 5.49
N LEU A 38 3.55 -4.44 6.49
CA LEU A 38 4.84 -4.09 7.07
C LEU A 38 5.99 -4.83 6.40
N ASP A 39 5.81 -6.12 6.12
CA ASP A 39 6.87 -6.96 5.56
C ASP A 39 6.84 -6.95 4.02
N GLY A 40 5.84 -6.29 3.40
CA GLY A 40 5.69 -6.19 1.95
C GLY A 40 5.44 -7.51 1.25
N SER A 41 4.88 -8.50 1.96
CA SER A 41 4.62 -9.82 1.38
C SER A 41 3.59 -9.75 0.26
N SER A 42 3.93 -10.34 -0.88
CA SER A 42 3.01 -10.52 -2.02
C SER A 42 2.05 -11.71 -1.81
N THR A 43 2.15 -12.40 -0.68
CA THR A 43 1.33 -13.58 -0.37
C THR A 43 0.72 -13.45 1.02
N LEU A 44 -0.51 -13.98 1.19
CA LEU A 44 -1.18 -14.06 2.49
C LEU A 44 -0.60 -15.23 3.31
N ARG A 45 0.62 -15.05 3.82
CA ARG A 45 1.29 -16.01 4.70
C ARG A 45 1.93 -15.27 5.87
N ALA A 46 1.80 -15.84 7.06
CA ALA A 46 2.46 -15.32 8.24
C ALA A 46 2.71 -16.46 9.24
N ASP A 47 3.81 -16.38 9.97
CA ASP A 47 4.10 -17.32 11.05
C ASP A 47 3.00 -17.25 12.11
N GLY A 48 2.61 -18.40 12.63
CA GLY A 48 1.50 -18.50 13.59
C GLY A 48 0.11 -18.54 12.96
N VAL A 49 0.00 -18.46 11.62
CA VAL A 49 -1.28 -18.64 10.90
C VAL A 49 -1.30 -20.02 10.24
N PRO A 50 -2.29 -20.87 10.55
CA PRO A 50 -2.42 -22.17 9.90
C PRO A 50 -2.52 -22.03 8.38
N PHE A 51 -1.82 -22.92 7.66
CA PHE A 51 -1.76 -22.88 6.20
C PHE A 51 -3.13 -22.83 5.52
N TYR A 52 -4.09 -23.63 6.00
CA TYR A 52 -5.43 -23.67 5.42
C TYR A 52 -6.20 -22.34 5.57
N ILE A 53 -5.96 -21.58 6.66
CA ILE A 53 -6.54 -20.24 6.83
C ILE A 53 -5.93 -19.27 5.83
N ALA A 54 -4.60 -19.28 5.73
CA ALA A 54 -3.88 -18.43 4.79
C ALA A 54 -4.28 -18.74 3.32
N ALA A 55 -4.38 -20.02 2.96
CA ALA A 55 -4.80 -20.45 1.62
C ALA A 55 -6.24 -20.02 1.29
N ARG A 56 -7.17 -20.14 2.24
CA ARG A 56 -8.55 -19.67 2.07
C ARG A 56 -8.61 -18.16 1.90
N ALA A 57 -7.88 -17.41 2.73
CA ALA A 57 -7.81 -15.96 2.59
C ALA A 57 -7.26 -15.57 1.21
N ALA A 58 -6.20 -16.24 0.74
CA ALA A 58 -5.61 -15.97 -0.56
C ALA A 58 -6.54 -16.28 -1.75
N SER A 59 -7.45 -17.26 -1.60
CA SER A 59 -8.43 -17.58 -2.65
C SER A 59 -9.65 -16.66 -2.63
N SER A 60 -9.98 -16.07 -1.48
CA SER A 60 -11.19 -15.28 -1.28
C SER A 60 -10.97 -13.78 -1.45
N PHE A 61 -9.74 -13.29 -1.26
CA PHE A 61 -9.45 -11.86 -1.27
C PHE A 61 -8.36 -11.48 -2.26
N ALA A 62 -8.56 -10.33 -2.91
CA ALA A 62 -7.49 -9.70 -3.68
C ALA A 62 -6.53 -8.97 -2.74
N LEU A 63 -5.24 -9.21 -2.91
CA LEU A 63 -4.22 -8.34 -2.34
C LEU A 63 -4.13 -7.07 -3.17
N PRO A 64 -3.95 -5.90 -2.53
CA PRO A 64 -3.69 -4.69 -3.27
C PRO A 64 -2.39 -4.89 -4.07
N SER A 65 -2.50 -4.72 -5.37
CA SER A 65 -1.34 -4.72 -6.26
C SER A 65 -1.09 -3.30 -6.73
N SER A 66 0.10 -2.82 -6.49
CA SER A 66 0.59 -1.58 -7.06
C SER A 66 2.01 -1.78 -7.55
N THR A 67 2.38 -1.10 -8.61
CA THR A 67 3.73 -1.17 -9.17
C THR A 67 4.32 0.22 -9.29
N ILE A 68 5.61 0.36 -9.05
CA ILE A 68 6.32 1.59 -9.32
C ILE A 68 6.48 1.70 -10.84
N GLU A 69 5.76 2.63 -11.43
CA GLU A 69 5.84 2.94 -12.86
C GLU A 69 7.10 3.73 -13.18
N ARG A 70 7.42 4.69 -12.34
CA ARG A 70 8.57 5.57 -12.53
C ARG A 70 9.05 6.16 -11.20
N THR A 71 10.35 6.30 -11.07
CA THR A 71 11.01 7.05 -10.00
C THR A 71 11.63 8.31 -10.59
N VAL A 72 11.33 9.46 -10.01
CA VAL A 72 11.85 10.76 -10.42
C VAL A 72 12.64 11.34 -9.25
N PRO A 73 13.96 11.47 -9.36
CA PRO A 73 14.77 12.10 -8.32
C PRO A 73 14.44 13.61 -8.23
N SER A 74 14.50 14.15 -7.03
CA SER A 74 14.40 15.60 -6.81
C SER A 74 15.66 16.29 -7.32
N LYS A 75 15.51 17.50 -7.86
CA LYS A 75 16.62 18.33 -8.35
C LYS A 75 17.17 19.28 -7.29
N SER A 76 16.37 19.62 -6.30
CA SER A 76 16.66 20.68 -5.34
C SER A 76 16.94 20.17 -3.92
N ASN A 77 16.32 19.06 -3.54
CA ASN A 77 16.44 18.51 -2.18
C ASN A 77 16.68 17.00 -2.24
N PRO A 78 17.34 16.41 -1.22
CA PRO A 78 17.42 14.98 -1.10
C PRO A 78 16.04 14.34 -1.05
N GLY A 79 15.72 13.49 -2.03
CA GLY A 79 14.41 12.85 -2.11
C GLY A 79 14.05 12.40 -3.52
N PHE A 80 12.89 11.82 -3.64
CA PHE A 80 12.38 11.32 -4.93
C PHE A 80 10.85 11.27 -4.94
N LYS A 81 10.31 11.31 -6.14
CA LYS A 81 8.89 11.07 -6.42
C LYS A 81 8.71 9.71 -7.06
N LEU A 82 7.74 8.96 -6.59
CA LEU A 82 7.28 7.71 -7.20
C LEU A 82 5.96 7.98 -7.93
N VAL A 83 5.87 7.52 -9.16
CA VAL A 83 4.60 7.34 -9.86
C VAL A 83 4.22 5.88 -9.70
N ILE A 84 3.07 5.65 -9.07
CA ILE A 84 2.60 4.32 -8.71
C ILE A 84 1.37 4.00 -9.53
N ARG A 85 1.41 2.87 -10.22
CA ARG A 85 0.26 2.32 -10.94
C ARG A 85 -0.52 1.42 -9.99
N LEU A 86 -1.80 1.74 -9.81
CA LEU A 86 -2.74 0.95 -9.03
C LEU A 86 -3.28 -0.24 -9.86
N HIS A 87 -3.92 -1.18 -9.19
CA HIS A 87 -4.51 -2.38 -9.80
C HIS A 87 -5.56 -2.09 -10.88
N ASP A 88 -6.21 -0.94 -10.82
CA ASP A 88 -7.20 -0.46 -11.81
C ASP A 88 -6.57 0.32 -12.97
N GLY A 89 -5.23 0.38 -13.03
CA GLY A 89 -4.46 1.12 -14.03
C GLY A 89 -4.32 2.61 -13.76
N ALA A 90 -4.96 3.14 -12.72
CA ALA A 90 -4.82 4.53 -12.36
C ALA A 90 -3.43 4.84 -11.80
N LEU A 91 -3.00 6.07 -11.98
CA LEU A 91 -1.70 6.54 -11.48
C LEU A 91 -1.91 7.47 -10.30
N VAL A 92 -1.10 7.28 -9.26
CA VAL A 92 -0.99 8.17 -8.11
C VAL A 92 0.46 8.52 -7.86
N GLU A 93 0.69 9.63 -7.19
CA GLU A 93 2.04 10.09 -6.85
C GLU A 93 2.31 9.93 -5.34
N THR A 94 3.54 9.59 -5.02
CA THR A 94 4.08 9.56 -3.66
C THR A 94 5.43 10.23 -3.66
N VAL A 95 5.69 11.10 -2.67
CA VAL A 95 6.95 11.81 -2.55
C VAL A 95 7.65 11.40 -1.26
N ALA A 96 8.91 11.05 -1.35
CA ALA A 96 9.78 10.85 -0.20
C ALA A 96 10.78 12.00 -0.12
N ILE A 97 10.78 12.70 1.00
CA ILE A 97 11.70 13.79 1.32
C ILE A 97 12.66 13.29 2.38
N VAL A 98 13.94 13.30 2.07
CA VAL A 98 14.99 12.91 3.01
C VAL A 98 15.46 14.17 3.73
N HIS A 99 15.37 14.17 5.05
CA HIS A 99 15.93 15.19 5.91
C HIS A 99 17.25 14.64 6.48
N GLU A 100 18.33 15.27 6.13
CA GLU A 100 19.66 14.89 6.65
C GLU A 100 19.73 15.17 8.15
N ALA A 101 20.63 14.48 8.82
CA ALA A 101 20.89 14.72 10.23
C ALA A 101 21.58 16.08 10.41
N GLU A 102 21.04 16.93 11.29
CA GLU A 102 21.67 18.19 11.68
C GLU A 102 22.06 18.15 13.16
N GLY A 103 23.34 18.33 13.43
CA GLY A 103 23.86 18.30 14.79
C GLY A 103 23.64 16.94 15.47
N SER A 104 22.94 16.93 16.62
CA SER A 104 22.62 15.71 17.37
C SER A 104 21.29 15.06 16.96
N ALA A 105 20.54 15.65 16.03
CA ALA A 105 19.29 15.10 15.55
C ALA A 105 19.54 14.01 14.50
N SER A 106 18.84 12.88 14.64
CA SER A 106 18.87 11.82 13.63
C SER A 106 18.14 12.25 12.36
N GLY A 107 18.63 11.86 11.20
CA GLY A 107 17.95 12.06 9.92
C GLY A 107 16.56 11.40 9.92
N ARG A 108 15.63 11.94 9.13
CA ARG A 108 14.27 11.41 8.98
C ARG A 108 13.85 11.40 7.52
N ILE A 109 12.90 10.55 7.19
CA ILE A 109 12.25 10.55 5.88
C ILE A 109 10.77 10.91 6.09
N THR A 110 10.30 11.92 5.36
CA THR A 110 8.89 12.27 5.29
C THR A 110 8.33 11.69 3.99
N VAL A 111 7.23 10.94 4.10
CA VAL A 111 6.55 10.37 2.94
C VAL A 111 5.17 11.01 2.81
N CYS A 112 4.91 11.63 1.67
CA CYS A 112 3.61 12.16 1.29
C CYS A 112 2.96 11.18 0.31
N VAL A 113 1.80 10.64 0.67
CA VAL A 113 1.08 9.66 -0.16
C VAL A 113 -0.22 10.24 -0.68
N SER A 114 -0.57 9.94 -1.94
CA SER A 114 -1.86 10.29 -2.49
C SER A 114 -2.93 9.34 -1.95
N SER A 115 -3.98 9.90 -1.35
CA SER A 115 -5.15 9.15 -0.87
C SER A 115 -6.28 9.04 -1.89
N GLN A 116 -6.16 9.74 -3.03
CA GLN A 116 -7.14 9.75 -4.11
C GLN A 116 -6.47 9.99 -5.47
N ILE A 117 -7.18 9.66 -6.55
CA ILE A 117 -6.74 9.95 -7.90
C ILE A 117 -7.15 11.37 -8.28
N GLY A 118 -6.15 12.16 -8.69
CA GLY A 118 -6.34 13.58 -8.99
C GLY A 118 -6.44 14.44 -7.74
N CYS A 119 -6.28 15.73 -7.92
CA CYS A 119 -6.39 16.74 -6.88
C CYS A 119 -7.31 17.84 -7.35
N GLY A 120 -8.44 18.05 -6.65
CA GLY A 120 -9.39 19.12 -6.96
C GLY A 120 -8.81 20.53 -6.78
N MET A 121 -7.71 20.65 -6.04
CA MET A 121 -7.00 21.92 -5.83
C MET A 121 -5.94 22.21 -6.90
N GLY A 122 -5.72 21.30 -7.84
CA GLY A 122 -4.70 21.45 -8.89
C GLY A 122 -3.27 21.52 -8.35
N LEU A 123 -3.05 21.10 -7.10
CA LEU A 123 -1.71 21.06 -6.52
C LEU A 123 -0.91 19.95 -7.21
N SER A 124 0.13 20.36 -7.89
CA SER A 124 1.07 19.42 -8.50
C SER A 124 2.26 19.27 -7.57
N LEU A 125 2.57 18.02 -7.21
CA LEU A 125 3.83 17.67 -6.53
C LEU A 125 5.02 17.69 -7.49
N ILE A 126 4.82 18.25 -8.71
CA ILE A 126 5.83 18.28 -9.78
C ILE A 126 6.96 19.27 -9.49
N HIS A 127 6.76 20.21 -8.58
CA HIS A 127 7.71 21.29 -8.30
C HIS A 127 8.62 21.04 -7.10
N ILE A 128 8.80 19.80 -6.68
CA ILE A 128 9.80 19.45 -5.66
C ILE A 128 11.08 19.01 -6.34
#